data_cfc720b8cd2d044ae569c688599a5025
#
_entry.id   cfc720b8cd2d044ae569c688599a5025
#
_cell.length_a   1.000
_cell.length_b   1.000
_cell.length_c   1.000
_cell.angle_alpha   90.00
_cell.angle_beta   90.00
_cell.angle_gamma   90.00
#
_symmetry.space_group_name_H-M   'P 1'
#
loop_
_entity.id
_entity.type
_entity.pdbx_description
1 polymer ?
#
loop_
_entity_poly.entity_id
_entity_poly.type
_entity_poly.pdbx_seq_one_letter_code
_entity_poly.pdbx_strand_id
1 'polypeptide(L)'
;MPTFPLSRLAGLLLALSLAAGATFGAEMKADLKATLKDDKPAKEDAKAEEEPVLSVTAHTLMVNGQPLKYHATAGYLILKEEEGKPLVKGAASAPAASDADKAKEDEKRAKDGLTPKAKVFFVAYTLDDVADPAKRPLTFCFNGGPGSASIWLHMAAMAPRRARLTADGEAPPPPYQLEDNESTWLDQTDLVFIDPVSTGYSRTFPKENPAQFHGLKEDIASIGDFIRLYTSRNTRWLSPKIVLGESYGTTRAAGLSDYLQGRYGLYLNGIILVSSVLNFQTLEFTPQNNDPYIGFLPSYATTAWYHQKLSADLQAKPVAEVAALARTFAGTDYTLALARGDTLPAAEKQRIAAELSRFTGLPAKLYLQRRLRVSDALFFSSLLRDEDKILGRYDARFTGPRYEPGTDASSDEYDPSDEAVTGPLTAAFNDYVRRELKFESDIPYETTWDVSPWNFGDAGSGFPNTADDLRKAMTRNPYLKIWVTCSYYDLATPFFAAENVVASMNLDAATRANLRFTYYEAGHMLYIHQPSRAKFKADFGAFLHDALRQQPVRSAAR
;
A
#
# COMPACT_ATOMS: atom_id res chain seq x y z
N MET A 1 16.41 -34.72 -27.70
CA MET A 1 17.25 -35.79 -27.11
C MET A 1 18.70 -35.42 -27.34
N PRO A 2 19.62 -35.52 -26.36
CA PRO A 2 19.58 -36.46 -25.24
C PRO A 2 19.58 -35.79 -23.85
N THR A 3 19.11 -36.56 -22.93
CA THR A 3 19.09 -36.44 -21.49
C THR A 3 20.47 -36.63 -20.87
N PHE A 4 20.82 -35.88 -19.81
CA PHE A 4 21.88 -36.25 -18.87
C PHE A 4 21.40 -36.15 -17.41
N PRO A 5 21.83 -37.09 -16.55
CA PRO A 5 21.19 -37.37 -15.29
C PRO A 5 21.85 -36.67 -14.09
N LEU A 6 21.02 -36.42 -13.08
CA LEU A 6 21.40 -36.15 -11.69
C LEU A 6 22.12 -37.36 -11.08
N SER A 7 23.31 -37.20 -10.48
CA SER A 7 23.65 -37.96 -9.29
C SER A 7 24.95 -37.50 -8.59
N ARG A 8 24.83 -37.29 -7.26
CA ARG A 8 25.81 -37.57 -6.21
C ARG A 8 27.08 -36.73 -6.10
N LEU A 9 27.07 -35.83 -5.10
CA LEU A 9 28.23 -35.72 -4.18
C LEU A 9 27.73 -35.25 -2.81
N ALA A 10 27.38 -36.24 -1.99
CA ALA A 10 27.30 -36.09 -0.53
C ALA A 10 28.27 -37.12 0.04
N GLY A 11 29.19 -36.65 0.86
CA GLY A 11 30.04 -37.56 1.65
C GLY A 11 31.53 -37.28 1.50
N LEU A 12 32.09 -36.52 2.42
CA LEU A 12 33.33 -36.77 3.15
C LEU A 12 33.83 -35.49 3.81
N LEU A 13 33.57 -35.38 5.09
CA LEU A 13 34.46 -34.67 6.05
C LEU A 13 33.85 -34.81 7.45
N LEU A 14 34.03 -36.00 8.03
CA LEU A 14 33.86 -36.23 9.45
C LEU A 14 34.85 -37.30 9.88
N ALA A 15 36.05 -36.92 10.25
CA ALA A 15 36.96 -37.66 11.11
C ALA A 15 38.22 -36.83 11.31
N LEU A 16 38.36 -36.23 12.48
CA LEU A 16 39.59 -36.06 13.26
C LEU A 16 39.40 -34.91 14.28
N SER A 17 38.98 -35.29 15.48
CA SER A 17 39.44 -34.71 16.75
C SER A 17 38.67 -35.34 17.92
N LEU A 18 39.08 -36.56 18.24
CA LEU A 18 38.76 -37.24 19.49
C LEU A 18 40.11 -37.60 20.12
N ALA A 19 40.62 -36.75 20.98
CA ALA A 19 41.56 -37.11 22.05
C ALA A 19 42.00 -35.82 22.76
N ALA A 20 41.31 -35.47 23.86
CA ALA A 20 41.85 -34.79 25.06
C ALA A 20 40.64 -34.20 25.82
N GLY A 21 40.25 -34.84 26.92
CA GLY A 21 39.18 -34.24 27.77
C GLY A 21 38.42 -35.24 28.65
N ALA A 22 39.03 -36.31 29.05
CA ALA A 22 38.45 -37.18 30.08
C ALA A 22 39.23 -37.04 31.38
N THR A 23 38.89 -35.99 32.21
CA THR A 23 39.20 -35.98 33.65
C THR A 23 38.63 -34.72 34.38
N PHE A 24 37.52 -34.15 33.99
CA PHE A 24 36.89 -33.08 34.78
C PHE A 24 35.33 -33.20 34.81
N GLY A 25 34.82 -34.40 34.89
CA GLY A 25 33.37 -34.60 34.83
C GLY A 25 32.77 -35.50 35.93
N ALA A 26 33.50 -35.79 37.03
CA ALA A 26 33.01 -36.73 38.06
C ALA A 26 32.59 -36.07 39.38
N GLU A 27 32.91 -34.83 39.65
CA GLU A 27 32.56 -34.17 40.92
C GLU A 27 31.37 -33.21 40.87
N MET A 28 30.79 -32.89 39.71
CA MET A 28 29.65 -31.98 39.59
C MET A 28 28.29 -32.69 39.40
N LYS A 29 28.20 -33.98 39.58
CA LYS A 29 26.94 -34.75 39.48
C LYS A 29 26.33 -35.15 40.82
N ALA A 30 26.97 -34.88 41.95
CA ALA A 30 26.46 -35.28 43.26
C ALA A 30 25.62 -34.21 43.96
N ASP A 31 25.77 -32.90 43.65
CA ASP A 31 25.07 -31.83 44.33
C ASP A 31 23.77 -31.33 43.62
N LEU A 32 23.38 -31.91 42.49
CA LEU A 32 22.18 -31.47 41.76
C LEU A 32 20.92 -32.38 41.98
N LYS A 33 21.00 -33.34 42.95
CA LYS A 33 19.90 -34.29 43.21
C LYS A 33 19.13 -34.00 44.52
N ALA A 34 19.44 -32.94 45.24
CA ALA A 34 18.82 -32.68 46.56
C ALA A 34 17.87 -31.49 46.62
N THR A 35 17.52 -30.84 45.47
CA THR A 35 16.62 -29.66 45.50
C THR A 35 15.52 -29.67 44.43
N LEU A 36 15.12 -30.83 43.93
CA LEU A 36 13.87 -30.93 43.16
C LEU A 36 12.79 -31.49 44.07
N LYS A 37 12.22 -30.66 44.93
CA LYS A 37 10.89 -30.89 45.48
C LYS A 37 9.89 -30.65 44.34
N ASP A 38 8.93 -31.61 44.24
CA ASP A 38 7.74 -31.56 43.38
C ASP A 38 6.98 -30.22 43.53
N ASP A 39 7.32 -29.23 42.72
CA ASP A 39 6.38 -28.15 42.40
C ASP A 39 5.65 -28.60 41.12
N LYS A 40 4.43 -29.09 41.27
CA LYS A 40 3.46 -29.13 40.18
C LYS A 40 3.45 -27.77 39.52
N PRO A 41 3.56 -27.68 38.19
CA PRO A 41 3.37 -26.40 37.54
C PRO A 41 1.98 -25.89 37.93
N ALA A 42 1.96 -24.71 38.55
CA ALA A 42 0.73 -23.97 38.77
C ALA A 42 0.03 -23.90 37.42
N LYS A 43 -1.24 -24.29 37.39
CA LYS A 43 -2.11 -24.00 36.26
C LYS A 43 -2.00 -22.49 36.04
N GLU A 44 -1.39 -22.07 34.94
CA GLU A 44 -1.60 -20.73 34.44
C GLU A 44 -3.11 -20.59 34.21
N ASP A 45 -3.75 -19.91 35.13
CA ASP A 45 -5.13 -19.47 34.99
C ASP A 45 -5.18 -18.70 33.66
N ALA A 46 -6.07 -19.16 32.80
CA ALA A 46 -6.35 -18.49 31.54
C ALA A 46 -6.73 -17.05 31.86
N LYS A 47 -5.78 -16.12 31.62
CA LYS A 47 -6.02 -14.69 31.76
C LYS A 47 -7.27 -14.33 30.96
N ALA A 48 -8.18 -13.61 31.60
CA ALA A 48 -9.32 -12.95 31.00
C ALA A 48 -8.91 -12.25 29.69
N GLU A 49 -9.82 -12.14 28.71
CA GLU A 49 -9.63 -11.35 27.49
C GLU A 49 -8.86 -10.08 27.83
N GLU A 50 -7.63 -9.96 27.33
CA GLU A 50 -6.87 -8.73 27.51
C GLU A 50 -7.63 -7.63 26.75
N GLU A 51 -8.13 -6.65 27.50
CA GLU A 51 -8.61 -5.43 26.89
C GLU A 51 -7.49 -4.84 26.00
N PRO A 52 -7.82 -4.29 24.82
CA PRO A 52 -6.81 -3.78 23.92
C PRO A 52 -5.99 -2.70 24.63
N VAL A 53 -4.67 -2.90 24.74
CA VAL A 53 -3.76 -1.90 25.29
C VAL A 53 -3.77 -0.71 24.34
N LEU A 54 -4.28 0.41 24.82
CA LEU A 54 -4.23 1.71 24.13
C LEU A 54 -3.33 2.66 24.91
N SER A 55 -2.36 3.23 24.22
CA SER A 55 -1.57 4.37 24.73
C SER A 55 -2.18 5.65 24.18
N VAL A 56 -2.55 6.56 25.08
CA VAL A 56 -3.09 7.89 24.72
C VAL A 56 -2.16 8.96 25.25
N THR A 57 -1.63 9.80 24.38
CA THR A 57 -0.66 10.84 24.71
C THR A 57 -1.11 12.19 24.16
N ALA A 58 -0.89 13.27 24.95
CA ALA A 58 -1.21 14.64 24.57
C ALA A 58 0.00 15.34 23.95
N HIS A 59 -0.21 16.07 22.88
CA HIS A 59 0.82 16.73 22.09
C HIS A 59 0.42 18.13 21.66
N THR A 60 1.41 18.93 21.24
CA THR A 60 1.20 20.23 20.60
C THR A 60 2.15 20.36 19.42
N LEU A 61 1.64 20.80 18.30
CA LEU A 61 2.39 21.07 17.07
C LEU A 61 2.14 22.51 16.64
N MET A 62 3.15 23.19 16.13
CA MET A 62 2.97 24.51 15.50
C MET A 62 2.65 24.38 14.01
N VAL A 63 1.47 24.83 13.60
CA VAL A 63 1.04 24.84 12.20
C VAL A 63 0.68 26.25 11.82
N ASN A 64 1.34 26.80 10.80
CA ASN A 64 1.13 28.19 10.35
C ASN A 64 1.20 29.22 11.49
N GLY A 65 2.11 29.03 12.46
CA GLY A 65 2.30 29.91 13.61
C GLY A 65 1.24 29.77 14.71
N GLN A 66 0.33 28.82 14.61
CA GLN A 66 -0.69 28.54 15.62
C GLN A 66 -0.45 27.19 16.31
N PRO A 67 -0.63 27.09 17.64
CA PRO A 67 -0.51 25.81 18.34
C PRO A 67 -1.72 24.93 18.05
N LEU A 68 -1.45 23.73 17.54
CA LEU A 68 -2.41 22.67 17.30
C LEU A 68 -2.27 21.62 18.42
N LYS A 69 -3.18 21.61 19.38
CA LYS A 69 -3.21 20.63 20.47
C LYS A 69 -3.99 19.41 20.03
N TYR A 70 -3.45 18.21 20.32
CA TYR A 70 -4.08 16.97 19.89
C TYR A 70 -3.71 15.80 20.80
N HIS A 71 -4.53 14.77 20.76
CA HIS A 71 -4.20 13.46 21.32
C HIS A 71 -3.81 12.48 20.23
N ALA A 72 -2.78 11.70 20.51
CA ALA A 72 -2.38 10.54 19.74
C ALA A 72 -2.76 9.26 20.49
N THR A 73 -3.46 8.36 19.84
CA THR A 73 -3.82 7.04 20.38
C THR A 73 -3.14 5.97 19.54
N ALA A 74 -2.22 5.21 20.16
CA ALA A 74 -1.57 4.05 19.54
C ALA A 74 -1.98 2.77 20.25
N GLY A 75 -2.31 1.71 19.51
CA GLY A 75 -2.69 0.45 20.10
C GLY A 75 -3.48 -0.46 19.17
N TYR A 76 -4.25 -1.37 19.75
CA TYR A 76 -4.98 -2.38 18.99
C TYR A 76 -6.49 -2.20 19.04
N LEU A 77 -7.12 -2.50 17.93
CA LEU A 77 -8.54 -2.80 17.85
C LEU A 77 -8.68 -4.29 17.52
N ILE A 78 -9.47 -5.01 18.33
CA ILE A 78 -9.66 -6.45 18.18
C ILE A 78 -10.84 -6.70 17.23
N LEU A 79 -10.55 -7.37 16.12
CA LEU A 79 -11.56 -7.90 15.21
C LEU A 79 -12.09 -9.20 15.81
N LYS A 80 -13.42 -9.29 15.91
CA LYS A 80 -14.12 -10.45 16.45
C LYS A 80 -15.14 -10.96 15.43
N GLU A 81 -15.36 -12.25 15.42
CA GLU A 81 -16.33 -12.92 14.56
C GLU A 81 -17.52 -13.42 15.39
N GLU A 82 -18.74 -13.16 14.91
CA GLU A 82 -19.97 -13.71 15.45
C GLU A 82 -20.17 -15.14 14.92
N GLU A 83 -20.53 -16.07 15.79
CA GLU A 83 -20.76 -17.47 15.40
C GLU A 83 -21.78 -17.60 14.25
N GLY A 84 -21.40 -18.36 13.23
CA GLY A 84 -22.24 -18.56 12.04
C GLY A 84 -22.30 -17.38 11.07
N LYS A 85 -21.59 -16.29 11.36
CA LYS A 85 -21.53 -15.10 10.50
C LYS A 85 -20.07 -14.70 10.21
N PRO A 86 -19.34 -15.46 9.38
CA PRO A 86 -17.96 -15.12 9.05
C PRO A 86 -17.88 -13.75 8.40
N LEU A 87 -16.77 -13.04 8.62
CA LEU A 87 -16.48 -11.73 8.02
C LEU A 87 -16.58 -11.79 6.50
N VAL A 88 -16.18 -12.92 5.90
CA VAL A 88 -16.30 -13.19 4.47
C VAL A 88 -17.14 -14.43 4.23
N LYS A 89 -18.21 -14.31 3.43
CA LYS A 89 -19.02 -15.46 3.00
C LYS A 89 -18.16 -16.40 2.15
N GLY A 90 -18.01 -17.66 2.61
CA GLY A 90 -17.26 -18.69 1.87
C GLY A 90 -15.79 -18.80 2.26
N ALA A 91 -15.32 -18.07 3.26
CA ALA A 91 -14.02 -18.38 3.87
C ALA A 91 -14.05 -19.83 4.41
N ALA A 92 -13.06 -20.63 4.00
CA ALA A 92 -12.96 -22.02 4.46
C ALA A 92 -12.80 -22.02 5.98
N SER A 93 -13.77 -22.60 6.69
CA SER A 93 -13.64 -22.86 8.12
C SER A 93 -12.42 -23.74 8.33
N ALA A 94 -11.60 -23.41 9.34
CA ALA A 94 -10.53 -24.28 9.77
C ALA A 94 -11.08 -25.71 10.02
N PRO A 95 -10.27 -26.76 9.79
CA PRO A 95 -10.74 -28.12 10.04
C PRO A 95 -11.27 -28.25 11.45
N ALA A 96 -12.44 -28.87 11.57
CA ALA A 96 -13.19 -28.98 12.84
C ALA A 96 -12.30 -29.57 13.94
N ALA A 97 -12.14 -28.83 15.03
CA ALA A 97 -11.48 -29.30 16.24
C ALA A 97 -12.25 -30.49 16.83
N SER A 98 -11.56 -31.39 17.53
CA SER A 98 -12.16 -32.54 18.17
C SER A 98 -13.16 -32.14 19.27
N ASP A 99 -14.16 -32.98 19.54
CA ASP A 99 -15.22 -32.67 20.50
C ASP A 99 -14.72 -32.37 21.94
N ALA A 100 -13.54 -32.83 22.30
CA ALA A 100 -12.86 -32.53 23.57
C ALA A 100 -12.27 -31.11 23.63
N ASP A 101 -11.87 -30.55 22.47
CA ASP A 101 -11.38 -29.17 22.35
C ASP A 101 -12.52 -28.18 22.31
N LYS A 102 -13.67 -28.55 21.75
CA LYS A 102 -14.89 -27.72 21.72
C LYS A 102 -15.41 -27.39 23.11
N ALA A 103 -15.44 -28.37 24.04
CA ALA A 103 -15.93 -28.15 25.39
C ALA A 103 -15.09 -27.16 26.22
N LYS A 104 -13.77 -27.04 25.92
CA LYS A 104 -12.88 -26.05 26.54
C LYS A 104 -12.92 -24.69 25.85
N GLU A 105 -13.31 -24.64 24.58
CA GLU A 105 -13.52 -23.39 23.82
C GLU A 105 -14.84 -22.73 24.20
N ASP A 106 -15.88 -23.54 24.51
CA ASP A 106 -17.20 -23.04 24.95
C ASP A 106 -17.14 -22.34 26.31
N GLU A 107 -16.23 -22.71 27.19
CA GLU A 107 -15.98 -22.04 28.48
C GLU A 107 -15.25 -20.68 28.33
N LYS A 108 -14.66 -20.41 27.18
CA LYS A 108 -13.88 -19.21 26.86
C LYS A 108 -14.63 -18.17 26.01
N ARG A 109 -15.88 -18.41 25.71
CA ARG A 109 -16.68 -17.45 24.92
C ARG A 109 -16.92 -16.19 25.73
N ALA A 110 -16.54 -15.06 25.14
CA ALA A 110 -16.91 -13.75 25.64
C ALA A 110 -18.43 -13.69 25.89
N LYS A 111 -18.86 -12.93 26.89
CA LYS A 111 -20.28 -12.75 27.26
C LYS A 111 -21.21 -12.35 26.11
N ASP A 112 -20.66 -11.90 24.98
CA ASP A 112 -21.36 -11.41 23.79
C ASP A 112 -21.38 -12.41 22.62
N GLY A 113 -20.83 -13.62 22.76
CA GLY A 113 -20.81 -14.65 21.71
C GLY A 113 -19.86 -14.34 20.54
N LEU A 114 -18.89 -13.45 20.74
CA LEU A 114 -17.91 -13.03 19.73
C LEU A 114 -16.56 -13.69 19.97
N THR A 115 -15.93 -14.23 18.91
CA THR A 115 -14.60 -14.86 18.96
C THR A 115 -13.54 -13.93 18.40
N PRO A 116 -12.48 -13.57 19.18
CA PRO A 116 -11.36 -12.78 18.69
C PRO A 116 -10.61 -13.49 17.56
N LYS A 117 -10.33 -12.78 16.45
CA LYS A 117 -9.62 -13.29 15.26
C LYS A 117 -8.27 -12.62 15.04
N ALA A 118 -8.24 -11.29 15.12
CA ALA A 118 -7.03 -10.52 14.92
C ALA A 118 -7.01 -9.26 15.78
N LYS A 119 -5.83 -8.83 16.17
CA LYS A 119 -5.56 -7.50 16.71
C LYS A 119 -4.98 -6.64 15.61
N VAL A 120 -5.66 -5.56 15.27
CA VAL A 120 -5.25 -4.61 14.24
C VAL A 120 -4.67 -3.38 14.92
N PHE A 121 -3.39 -3.13 14.68
CA PHE A 121 -2.69 -1.96 15.18
C PHE A 121 -3.10 -0.72 14.40
N PHE A 122 -3.21 0.38 15.11
CA PHE A 122 -3.48 1.68 14.51
C PHE A 122 -2.85 2.80 15.31
N VAL A 123 -2.65 3.94 14.65
CA VAL A 123 -2.35 5.22 15.29
C VAL A 123 -3.40 6.22 14.84
N ALA A 124 -4.08 6.83 15.81
CA ALA A 124 -5.08 7.85 15.56
C ALA A 124 -4.65 9.20 16.15
N TYR A 125 -4.94 10.27 15.44
CA TYR A 125 -4.71 11.64 15.86
C TYR A 125 -6.02 12.39 15.89
N THR A 126 -6.39 12.91 17.04
CA THR A 126 -7.62 13.67 17.26
C THR A 126 -7.32 15.06 17.77
N LEU A 127 -7.88 16.08 17.13
CA LEU A 127 -7.72 17.48 17.53
C LEU A 127 -8.46 17.74 18.84
N ASP A 128 -7.81 18.45 19.76
CA ASP A 128 -8.42 18.91 21.01
C ASP A 128 -9.30 20.14 20.80
N ASP A 129 -10.12 20.45 21.80
CA ASP A 129 -10.97 21.64 21.87
C ASP A 129 -11.95 21.78 20.68
N VAL A 130 -12.35 20.65 20.07
CA VAL A 130 -13.35 20.60 19.01
C VAL A 130 -14.75 20.72 19.62
N ALA A 131 -15.48 21.77 19.27
CA ALA A 131 -16.81 22.05 19.84
C ALA A 131 -17.83 20.93 19.55
N ASP A 132 -17.77 20.32 18.38
CA ASP A 132 -18.64 19.22 17.97
C ASP A 132 -17.85 18.18 17.16
N PRO A 133 -17.34 17.13 17.80
CA PRO A 133 -16.59 16.07 17.11
C PRO A 133 -17.40 15.39 16.00
N ALA A 134 -18.74 15.36 16.08
CA ALA A 134 -19.58 14.77 15.06
C ALA A 134 -19.54 15.54 13.72
N LYS A 135 -19.17 16.80 13.73
CA LYS A 135 -19.02 17.63 12.51
C LYS A 135 -17.61 17.60 11.95
N ARG A 136 -16.64 17.15 12.75
CA ARG A 136 -15.25 17.09 12.30
C ARG A 136 -15.04 15.87 11.40
N PRO A 137 -14.38 16.03 10.24
CA PRO A 137 -14.08 14.91 9.35
C PRO A 137 -13.17 13.87 10.02
N LEU A 138 -13.30 12.63 9.58
CA LEU A 138 -12.48 11.51 10.01
C LEU A 138 -11.91 10.82 8.77
N THR A 139 -10.58 10.78 8.65
CA THR A 139 -9.89 10.18 7.51
C THR A 139 -9.16 8.92 7.94
N PHE A 140 -9.54 7.79 7.34
CA PHE A 140 -8.88 6.50 7.48
C PHE A 140 -7.84 6.32 6.39
N CYS A 141 -6.59 6.04 6.78
CA CYS A 141 -5.43 5.98 5.90
C CYS A 141 -4.76 4.61 5.96
N PHE A 142 -4.41 4.07 4.81
CA PHE A 142 -3.63 2.82 4.69
C PHE A 142 -2.84 2.76 3.39
N ASN A 143 -1.66 2.16 3.46
CA ASN A 143 -0.86 1.82 2.28
C ASN A 143 -1.34 0.50 1.65
N GLY A 144 -0.64 0.06 0.62
CA GLY A 144 -1.00 -1.08 -0.21
C GLY A 144 -0.16 -2.32 0.00
N GLY A 145 0.65 -2.64 -0.98
CA GLY A 145 1.38 -3.89 -1.13
C GLY A 145 0.70 -4.80 -2.15
N PRO A 146 -0.18 -5.79 -1.76
CA PRO A 146 -0.63 -6.10 -0.40
C PRO A 146 0.50 -6.49 0.54
N GLY A 147 0.29 -6.29 1.86
CA GLY A 147 1.31 -6.62 2.87
C GLY A 147 2.10 -5.43 3.41
N SER A 148 1.77 -4.18 3.04
CA SER A 148 2.43 -2.98 3.59
C SER A 148 1.65 -2.39 4.78
N ALA A 149 2.40 -1.99 5.82
CA ALA A 149 1.91 -1.17 6.91
C ALA A 149 1.63 0.26 6.45
N SER A 150 0.94 1.05 7.26
CA SER A 150 0.61 2.45 6.95
C SER A 150 1.78 3.44 7.12
N ILE A 151 2.98 2.95 7.41
CA ILE A 151 4.16 3.75 7.77
C ILE A 151 4.52 4.82 6.73
N TRP A 152 4.35 4.54 5.44
CA TRP A 152 4.70 5.44 4.35
C TRP A 152 3.85 6.71 4.38
N LEU A 153 2.54 6.56 4.36
CA LEU A 153 1.60 7.67 4.54
C LEU A 153 1.73 8.32 5.91
N HIS A 154 1.95 7.52 6.96
CA HIS A 154 2.05 8.00 8.33
C HIS A 154 3.28 8.88 8.52
N MET A 155 4.48 8.33 8.22
CA MET A 155 5.75 8.97 8.57
C MET A 155 6.30 9.90 7.49
N ALA A 156 5.67 10.00 6.32
CA ALA A 156 6.16 10.87 5.27
C ALA A 156 5.12 11.86 4.71
N ALA A 157 3.80 11.60 4.90
CA ALA A 157 2.77 12.41 4.25
C ALA A 157 2.08 13.40 5.20
N MET A 158 1.12 12.93 6.02
CA MET A 158 0.11 13.82 6.60
C MET A 158 -0.03 13.77 8.12
N ALA A 159 0.67 12.87 8.83
CA ALA A 159 0.65 12.84 10.30
C ALA A 159 1.34 14.07 10.91
N PRO A 160 1.15 14.35 12.21
CA PRO A 160 1.77 15.50 12.87
C PRO A 160 3.30 15.46 12.93
N ARG A 161 3.87 14.24 12.97
CA ARG A 161 5.31 14.01 12.97
C ARG A 161 5.71 13.28 11.70
N ARG A 162 6.92 13.51 11.19
CA ARG A 162 7.44 12.83 10.00
C ARG A 162 8.93 12.50 10.12
N ALA A 163 9.37 11.53 9.35
CA ALA A 163 10.79 11.31 9.14
C ALA A 163 11.38 12.46 8.34
N ARG A 164 12.58 12.90 8.72
CA ARG A 164 13.32 13.92 7.97
C ARG A 164 13.92 13.32 6.71
N LEU A 165 13.53 13.87 5.57
CA LEU A 165 14.08 13.60 4.24
C LEU A 165 14.61 14.91 3.63
N THR A 166 15.41 14.82 2.57
CA THR A 166 15.76 15.99 1.76
C THR A 166 14.51 16.58 1.06
N ALA A 167 14.64 17.76 0.46
CA ALA A 167 13.52 18.37 -0.27
C ALA A 167 13.03 17.50 -1.44
N ASP A 168 13.94 16.75 -2.06
CA ASP A 168 13.66 15.86 -3.19
C ASP A 168 13.19 14.46 -2.75
N GLY A 169 13.20 14.17 -1.43
CA GLY A 169 12.73 12.91 -0.86
C GLY A 169 13.80 11.87 -0.58
N GLU A 170 15.09 12.23 -0.72
CA GLU A 170 16.20 11.31 -0.44
C GLU A 170 16.49 11.16 1.05
N ALA A 171 17.06 10.01 1.42
CA ALA A 171 17.56 9.79 2.77
C ALA A 171 18.74 10.73 3.09
N PRO A 172 18.72 11.47 4.22
CA PRO A 172 19.94 12.07 4.73
C PRO A 172 20.88 10.97 5.27
N PRO A 173 22.18 11.27 5.42
CA PRO A 173 23.07 10.35 6.13
C PRO A 173 22.53 10.01 7.54
N PRO A 174 22.68 8.75 8.00
CA PRO A 174 22.32 8.39 9.39
C PRO A 174 23.22 9.13 10.41
N PRO A 175 22.76 9.40 11.64
CA PRO A 175 21.49 8.93 12.21
C PRO A 175 20.27 9.72 11.71
N TYR A 176 19.19 8.98 11.46
CA TYR A 176 17.93 9.57 10.98
C TYR A 176 17.21 10.36 12.06
N GLN A 177 16.34 11.27 11.67
CA GLN A 177 15.68 12.21 12.56
C GLN A 177 14.17 12.24 12.33
N LEU A 178 13.45 12.45 13.44
CA LEU A 178 12.02 12.76 13.45
C LEU A 178 11.86 14.28 13.57
N GLU A 179 10.91 14.85 12.82
CA GLU A 179 10.61 16.28 12.85
C GLU A 179 9.11 16.57 12.81
N ASP A 180 8.75 17.80 13.12
CA ASP A 180 7.38 18.29 12.98
C ASP A 180 6.97 18.36 11.53
N ASN A 181 5.71 18.01 11.25
CA ASN A 181 5.17 18.05 9.89
C ASN A 181 4.29 19.28 9.66
N GLU A 182 4.85 20.30 9.03
CA GLU A 182 4.14 21.52 8.64
C GLU A 182 3.01 21.25 7.64
N SER A 183 3.09 20.12 6.94
CA SER A 183 2.11 19.68 5.95
C SER A 183 1.06 18.71 6.54
N THR A 184 0.98 18.58 7.86
CA THR A 184 -0.05 17.72 8.48
C THR A 184 -1.46 18.13 8.07
N TRP A 185 -2.33 17.12 7.96
CA TRP A 185 -3.77 17.33 7.68
C TRP A 185 -4.61 17.42 8.94
N LEU A 186 -3.98 17.28 10.12
CA LEU A 186 -4.69 17.31 11.39
C LEU A 186 -5.37 18.64 11.67
N ASP A 187 -4.98 19.73 11.02
CA ASP A 187 -5.69 21.01 11.06
C ASP A 187 -7.08 20.95 10.39
N GLN A 188 -7.36 19.97 9.52
CA GLN A 188 -8.58 19.85 8.72
C GLN A 188 -9.42 18.61 9.03
N THR A 189 -8.81 17.52 9.46
CA THR A 189 -9.47 16.22 9.71
C THR A 189 -8.77 15.49 10.85
N ASP A 190 -9.49 14.62 11.57
CA ASP A 190 -8.84 13.61 12.40
C ASP A 190 -8.29 12.50 11.50
N LEU A 191 -7.18 11.87 11.89
CA LEU A 191 -6.46 10.89 11.09
C LEU A 191 -6.40 9.55 11.82
N VAL A 192 -6.62 8.47 11.09
CA VAL A 192 -6.47 7.10 11.60
C VAL A 192 -5.64 6.28 10.61
N PHE A 193 -4.42 5.97 10.99
CA PHE A 193 -3.52 5.11 10.21
C PHE A 193 -3.70 3.67 10.67
N ILE A 194 -4.02 2.79 9.72
CA ILE A 194 -4.39 1.40 9.98
C ILE A 194 -3.33 0.49 9.37
N ASP A 195 -2.77 -0.40 10.18
CA ASP A 195 -1.92 -1.48 9.68
C ASP A 195 -2.79 -2.71 9.43
N PRO A 196 -2.99 -3.16 8.18
CA PRO A 196 -3.72 -4.38 7.89
C PRO A 196 -3.15 -5.61 8.62
N VAL A 197 -3.95 -6.65 8.78
CA VAL A 197 -3.50 -7.88 9.45
C VAL A 197 -2.23 -8.43 8.79
N SER A 198 -1.27 -8.85 9.59
CA SER A 198 0.09 -9.29 9.23
C SER A 198 1.08 -8.18 8.90
N THR A 199 0.68 -6.92 8.95
CA THR A 199 1.58 -5.77 8.74
C THR A 199 1.78 -4.97 10.04
N GLY A 200 2.77 -4.13 10.09
CA GLY A 200 3.08 -3.33 11.28
C GLY A 200 3.15 -4.18 12.55
N TYR A 201 2.41 -3.81 13.57
CA TYR A 201 2.22 -4.63 14.77
C TYR A 201 0.95 -5.49 14.71
N SER A 202 0.19 -5.49 13.64
CA SER A 202 -1.05 -6.27 13.50
C SER A 202 -0.77 -7.76 13.39
N ARG A 203 -1.46 -8.57 14.19
CA ARG A 203 -1.29 -10.04 14.20
C ARG A 203 -2.64 -10.72 14.44
N THR A 204 -2.77 -11.94 13.97
CA THR A 204 -3.86 -12.84 14.37
C THR A 204 -3.67 -13.31 15.82
N PHE A 205 -4.76 -13.74 16.44
CA PHE A 205 -4.68 -14.42 17.73
C PHE A 205 -4.00 -15.78 17.60
N PRO A 206 -3.42 -16.31 18.70
CA PRO A 206 -2.85 -17.66 18.70
C PRO A 206 -3.89 -18.68 18.20
N LYS A 207 -3.44 -19.60 17.32
CA LYS A 207 -4.23 -20.63 16.62
C LYS A 207 -5.11 -20.14 15.46
N GLU A 208 -5.25 -18.84 15.24
CA GLU A 208 -5.89 -18.30 14.03
C GLU A 208 -4.90 -18.32 12.86
N ASN A 209 -5.35 -18.80 11.70
CA ASN A 209 -4.52 -18.82 10.49
C ASN A 209 -4.48 -17.41 9.86
N PRO A 210 -3.30 -16.76 9.71
CA PRO A 210 -3.20 -15.45 9.05
C PRO A 210 -3.75 -15.44 7.62
N ALA A 211 -3.65 -16.56 6.89
CA ALA A 211 -4.12 -16.65 5.51
C ALA A 211 -5.63 -16.35 5.34
N GLN A 212 -6.43 -16.45 6.41
CA GLN A 212 -7.85 -16.03 6.38
C GLN A 212 -8.04 -14.52 6.16
N PHE A 213 -6.96 -13.73 6.23
CA PHE A 213 -6.96 -12.29 5.97
C PHE A 213 -6.19 -11.91 4.70
N HIS A 214 -5.51 -12.90 4.08
CA HIS A 214 -4.65 -12.70 2.91
C HIS A 214 -5.41 -12.88 1.60
N GLY A 215 -6.30 -11.96 1.31
CA GLY A 215 -7.07 -11.94 0.08
C GLY A 215 -7.84 -10.65 -0.10
N LEU A 216 -8.24 -10.36 -1.34
CA LEU A 216 -8.90 -9.09 -1.68
C LEU A 216 -10.20 -8.89 -0.88
N LYS A 217 -11.07 -9.92 -0.83
CA LYS A 217 -12.35 -9.84 -0.12
C LYS A 217 -12.16 -9.84 1.39
N GLU A 218 -11.22 -10.64 1.87
CA GLU A 218 -10.86 -10.81 3.27
C GLU A 218 -10.25 -9.53 3.84
N ASP A 219 -9.37 -8.90 3.08
CA ASP A 219 -8.73 -7.62 3.41
C ASP A 219 -9.76 -6.48 3.47
N ILE A 220 -10.61 -6.35 2.44
CA ILE A 220 -11.70 -5.37 2.42
C ILE A 220 -12.65 -5.57 3.61
N ALA A 221 -13.01 -6.81 3.94
CA ALA A 221 -13.91 -7.10 5.04
C ALA A 221 -13.27 -6.77 6.40
N SER A 222 -12.01 -7.13 6.62
CA SER A 222 -11.30 -6.87 7.88
C SER A 222 -11.10 -5.37 8.14
N ILE A 223 -10.69 -4.61 7.13
CA ILE A 223 -10.55 -3.15 7.25
C ILE A 223 -11.92 -2.47 7.35
N GLY A 224 -12.93 -2.99 6.66
CA GLY A 224 -14.31 -2.51 6.80
C GLY A 224 -14.87 -2.69 8.21
N ASP A 225 -14.59 -3.84 8.85
CA ASP A 225 -14.98 -4.08 10.25
C ASP A 225 -14.19 -3.20 11.22
N PHE A 226 -12.90 -2.97 10.96
CA PHE A 226 -12.11 -2.00 11.72
C PHE A 226 -12.74 -0.60 11.67
N ILE A 227 -13.06 -0.10 10.47
CA ILE A 227 -13.66 1.23 10.28
C ILE A 227 -14.99 1.35 11.02
N ARG A 228 -15.85 0.33 10.93
CA ARG A 228 -17.12 0.27 11.64
C ARG A 228 -16.92 0.30 13.17
N LEU A 229 -16.03 -0.55 13.69
CA LEU A 229 -15.74 -0.64 15.13
C LEU A 229 -15.14 0.67 15.66
N TYR A 230 -14.15 1.23 14.97
CA TYR A 230 -13.54 2.50 15.36
C TYR A 230 -14.59 3.62 15.40
N THR A 231 -15.41 3.72 14.34
CA THR A 231 -16.49 4.70 14.24
C THR A 231 -17.49 4.57 15.40
N SER A 232 -17.87 3.34 15.76
CA SER A 232 -18.81 3.06 16.85
C SER A 232 -18.22 3.39 18.23
N ARG A 233 -17.00 2.90 18.52
CA ARG A 233 -16.35 3.07 19.82
C ARG A 233 -16.04 4.53 20.14
N ASN A 234 -15.71 5.31 19.10
CA ASN A 234 -15.38 6.73 19.24
C ASN A 234 -16.59 7.66 19.00
N THR A 235 -17.80 7.11 18.89
CA THR A 235 -19.05 7.90 18.71
C THR A 235 -19.00 8.81 17.47
N ARG A 236 -18.42 8.33 16.35
CA ARG A 236 -18.17 9.12 15.14
C ARG A 236 -19.10 8.77 13.95
N TRP A 237 -20.25 8.15 14.20
CA TRP A 237 -21.20 7.77 13.13
C TRP A 237 -21.70 8.97 12.31
N LEU A 238 -21.88 10.11 12.92
CA LEU A 238 -22.35 11.33 12.23
C LEU A 238 -21.20 12.15 11.61
N SER A 239 -19.94 11.86 11.94
CA SER A 239 -18.79 12.54 11.32
C SER A 239 -18.72 12.27 9.82
N PRO A 240 -18.34 13.25 9.00
CA PRO A 240 -17.97 13.02 7.62
C PRO A 240 -16.78 12.05 7.55
N LYS A 241 -16.84 11.07 6.65
CA LYS A 241 -15.83 10.01 6.55
C LYS A 241 -15.14 10.05 5.20
N ILE A 242 -13.82 10.05 5.27
CA ILE A 242 -12.92 9.97 4.12
C ILE A 242 -12.09 8.69 4.25
N VAL A 243 -11.85 8.01 3.15
CA VAL A 243 -10.91 6.89 3.06
C VAL A 243 -9.79 7.27 2.10
N LEU A 244 -8.55 7.06 2.53
CA LEU A 244 -7.37 7.31 1.71
C LEU A 244 -6.57 6.01 1.60
N GLY A 245 -6.39 5.53 0.38
CA GLY A 245 -5.52 4.39 0.07
C GLY A 245 -4.43 4.78 -0.91
N GLU A 246 -3.28 4.13 -0.79
CA GLU A 246 -2.16 4.27 -1.72
C GLU A 246 -1.83 2.92 -2.35
N SER A 247 -1.47 2.91 -3.65
CA SER A 247 -1.08 1.69 -4.36
C SER A 247 -2.20 0.63 -4.34
N TYR A 248 -1.93 -0.62 -3.98
CA TYR A 248 -2.97 -1.63 -3.69
C TYR A 248 -4.02 -1.11 -2.67
N GLY A 249 -3.65 -0.20 -1.77
CA GLY A 249 -4.61 0.47 -0.88
C GLY A 249 -5.74 1.20 -1.63
N THR A 250 -5.54 1.60 -2.88
CA THR A 250 -6.61 2.17 -3.72
C THR A 250 -7.61 1.11 -4.18
N THR A 251 -7.13 -0.11 -4.48
CA THR A 251 -7.97 -1.29 -4.72
C THR A 251 -8.83 -1.59 -3.51
N ARG A 252 -8.22 -1.60 -2.31
CA ARG A 252 -8.91 -1.73 -1.01
C ARG A 252 -9.94 -0.62 -0.80
N ALA A 253 -9.58 0.66 -1.02
CA ALA A 253 -10.46 1.80 -0.82
C ALA A 253 -11.69 1.77 -1.74
N ALA A 254 -11.49 1.38 -3.01
CA ALA A 254 -12.57 1.19 -3.96
C ALA A 254 -13.52 0.06 -3.53
N GLY A 255 -13.00 -1.10 -3.17
CA GLY A 255 -13.81 -2.22 -2.66
C GLY A 255 -14.53 -1.88 -1.35
N LEU A 256 -13.86 -1.16 -0.42
CA LEU A 256 -14.46 -0.69 0.83
C LEU A 256 -15.66 0.22 0.58
N SER A 257 -15.67 1.01 -0.48
CA SER A 257 -16.79 1.92 -0.77
C SER A 257 -18.12 1.18 -0.97
N ASP A 258 -18.11 0.07 -1.70
CA ASP A 258 -19.27 -0.79 -1.89
C ASP A 258 -19.59 -1.63 -0.64
N TYR A 259 -18.55 -2.19 -0.03
CA TYR A 259 -18.68 -3.05 1.15
C TYR A 259 -19.30 -2.31 2.35
N LEU A 260 -18.79 -1.13 2.69
CA LEU A 260 -19.29 -0.32 3.83
C LEU A 260 -20.73 0.10 3.63
N GLN A 261 -21.10 0.53 2.41
CA GLN A 261 -22.48 0.86 2.09
C GLN A 261 -23.41 -0.36 2.17
N GLY A 262 -23.01 -1.47 1.55
CA GLY A 262 -23.84 -2.66 1.46
C GLY A 262 -23.95 -3.43 2.77
N ARG A 263 -22.86 -3.49 3.54
CA ARG A 263 -22.79 -4.30 4.78
C ARG A 263 -23.26 -3.56 6.01
N TYR A 264 -22.92 -2.28 6.13
CA TYR A 264 -23.12 -1.51 7.37
C TYR A 264 -23.98 -0.25 7.19
N GLY A 265 -24.41 0.07 5.98
CA GLY A 265 -25.08 1.35 5.72
C GLY A 265 -24.19 2.56 6.01
N LEU A 266 -22.86 2.38 5.97
CA LEU A 266 -21.88 3.42 6.23
C LEU A 266 -21.48 4.06 4.90
N TYR A 267 -21.95 5.29 4.68
CA TYR A 267 -21.70 6.06 3.47
C TYR A 267 -20.51 6.98 3.67
N LEU A 268 -19.57 6.96 2.71
CA LEU A 268 -18.41 7.84 2.68
C LEU A 268 -18.74 9.18 2.02
N ASN A 269 -18.10 10.26 2.48
CA ASN A 269 -18.14 11.58 1.84
C ASN A 269 -17.10 11.67 0.72
N GLY A 270 -15.95 11.02 0.88
CA GLY A 270 -14.88 11.05 -0.09
C GLY A 270 -13.95 9.87 -0.05
N ILE A 271 -13.31 9.62 -1.18
CA ILE A 271 -12.23 8.63 -1.33
C ILE A 271 -11.06 9.30 -2.03
N ILE A 272 -9.87 9.09 -1.50
CA ILE A 272 -8.61 9.57 -2.06
C ILE A 272 -7.81 8.37 -2.50
N LEU A 273 -7.48 8.33 -3.79
CA LEU A 273 -6.75 7.25 -4.44
C LEU A 273 -5.37 7.76 -4.83
N VAL A 274 -4.36 7.44 -4.01
CA VAL A 274 -2.97 7.87 -4.23
C VAL A 274 -2.25 6.81 -5.04
N SER A 275 -1.70 7.18 -6.20
CA SER A 275 -0.95 6.26 -7.07
C SER A 275 -1.77 5.00 -7.34
N SER A 276 -2.84 5.19 -8.13
CA SER A 276 -4.00 4.30 -8.15
C SER A 276 -3.83 3.07 -9.04
N VAL A 277 -4.19 1.90 -8.52
CA VAL A 277 -4.50 0.69 -9.27
C VAL A 277 -5.87 0.15 -8.86
N LEU A 278 -6.83 0.14 -9.79
CA LEU A 278 -8.17 -0.43 -9.59
C LEU A 278 -8.39 -1.71 -10.40
N ASN A 279 -7.64 -1.89 -11.48
CA ASN A 279 -7.66 -3.07 -12.33
C ASN A 279 -6.22 -3.54 -12.59
N PHE A 280 -5.88 -4.72 -12.08
CA PHE A 280 -4.52 -5.28 -12.19
C PHE A 280 -4.16 -5.72 -13.60
N GLN A 281 -5.11 -5.87 -14.52
CA GLN A 281 -4.81 -6.08 -15.94
C GLN A 281 -3.86 -5.02 -16.49
N THR A 282 -3.95 -3.79 -16.00
CA THR A 282 -3.11 -2.66 -16.45
C THR A 282 -1.64 -2.75 -16.01
N LEU A 283 -1.28 -3.72 -15.16
CA LEU A 283 0.08 -3.93 -14.65
C LEU A 283 0.71 -5.24 -15.15
N GLU A 284 -0.07 -6.13 -15.78
CA GLU A 284 0.40 -7.48 -16.13
C GLU A 284 0.95 -7.54 -17.57
N PHE A 285 2.28 -7.48 -17.69
CA PHE A 285 2.99 -7.51 -18.96
C PHE A 285 3.05 -8.92 -19.56
N THR A 286 2.02 -9.29 -20.31
CA THR A 286 1.99 -10.54 -21.08
C THR A 286 1.81 -10.28 -22.57
N PRO A 287 2.18 -11.21 -23.46
CA PRO A 287 2.09 -11.01 -24.91
C PRO A 287 0.69 -10.69 -25.44
N GLN A 288 -0.36 -11.21 -24.80
CA GLN A 288 -1.77 -11.01 -25.19
C GLN A 288 -2.44 -9.82 -24.49
N ASN A 289 -1.80 -9.25 -23.47
CA ASN A 289 -2.31 -8.09 -22.76
C ASN A 289 -1.61 -6.83 -23.25
N ASN A 290 -2.31 -5.95 -23.94
CA ASN A 290 -1.75 -4.70 -24.46
C ASN A 290 -1.85 -3.53 -23.46
N ASP A 291 -2.71 -3.62 -22.46
CA ASP A 291 -3.05 -2.52 -21.57
C ASP A 291 -1.83 -1.93 -20.82
N PRO A 292 -0.91 -2.73 -20.22
CA PRO A 292 0.24 -2.15 -19.54
C PRO A 292 1.18 -1.41 -20.49
N TYR A 293 1.42 -1.93 -21.71
CA TYR A 293 2.30 -1.25 -22.67
C TYR A 293 1.76 0.12 -23.07
N ILE A 294 0.44 0.25 -23.20
CA ILE A 294 -0.24 1.51 -23.49
C ILE A 294 -0.21 2.43 -22.26
N GLY A 295 -0.56 1.89 -21.10
CA GLY A 295 -0.68 2.65 -19.84
C GLY A 295 0.64 3.21 -19.31
N PHE A 296 1.74 2.49 -19.49
CA PHE A 296 3.08 2.91 -19.01
C PHE A 296 3.77 3.91 -19.94
N LEU A 297 3.46 3.94 -21.23
CA LEU A 297 4.19 4.77 -22.19
C LEU A 297 4.28 6.26 -21.81
N PRO A 298 3.22 6.93 -21.33
CA PRO A 298 3.35 8.32 -20.88
C PRO A 298 4.27 8.50 -19.67
N SER A 299 4.30 7.54 -18.71
CA SER A 299 5.24 7.56 -17.58
C SER A 299 6.68 7.33 -18.05
N TYR A 300 6.92 6.47 -19.06
CA TYR A 300 8.25 6.34 -19.68
C TYR A 300 8.70 7.64 -20.31
N ALA A 301 7.80 8.33 -21.02
CA ALA A 301 8.12 9.59 -21.69
C ALA A 301 8.49 10.70 -20.69
N THR A 302 7.73 10.84 -19.61
CA THR A 302 8.02 11.83 -18.56
C THR A 302 9.29 11.50 -17.79
N THR A 303 9.58 10.21 -17.54
CA THR A 303 10.82 9.75 -16.93
C THR A 303 12.02 10.02 -17.83
N ALA A 304 11.92 9.71 -19.12
CA ALA A 304 13.00 10.01 -20.09
C ALA A 304 13.22 11.51 -20.23
N TRP A 305 12.16 12.32 -20.14
CA TRP A 305 12.25 13.77 -20.07
C TRP A 305 13.04 14.24 -18.83
N TYR A 306 12.75 13.71 -17.65
CA TYR A 306 13.46 14.05 -16.42
C TYR A 306 14.97 13.77 -16.53
N HIS A 307 15.33 12.62 -17.10
CA HIS A 307 16.73 12.21 -17.30
C HIS A 307 17.37 12.75 -18.57
N GLN A 308 16.72 13.70 -19.26
CA GLN A 308 17.23 14.35 -20.46
C GLN A 308 17.61 13.37 -21.60
N LYS A 309 16.83 12.30 -21.75
CA LYS A 309 17.04 11.26 -22.77
C LYS A 309 16.13 11.42 -24.01
N LEU A 310 15.28 12.44 -24.04
CA LEU A 310 14.37 12.67 -25.17
C LEU A 310 15.07 13.42 -26.33
N SER A 311 14.44 13.38 -27.51
CA SER A 311 14.81 14.23 -28.63
C SER A 311 14.65 15.71 -28.25
N ALA A 312 15.45 16.58 -28.86
CA ALA A 312 15.53 18.02 -28.53
C ALA A 312 14.17 18.73 -28.59
N ASP A 313 13.30 18.35 -29.52
CA ASP A 313 11.96 18.94 -29.70
C ASP A 313 11.00 18.59 -28.54
N LEU A 314 11.11 17.41 -27.94
CA LEU A 314 10.35 17.01 -26.76
C LEU A 314 11.01 17.50 -25.48
N GLN A 315 12.34 17.45 -25.42
CA GLN A 315 13.08 17.85 -24.22
C GLN A 315 12.88 19.35 -23.89
N ALA A 316 12.65 20.20 -24.89
CA ALA A 316 12.41 21.62 -24.69
C ALA A 316 10.99 21.96 -24.17
N LYS A 317 10.09 20.98 -24.09
CA LYS A 317 8.72 21.20 -23.66
C LYS A 317 8.55 21.00 -22.15
N PRO A 318 7.55 21.66 -21.52
CA PRO A 318 7.15 21.33 -20.17
C PRO A 318 6.73 19.86 -20.06
N VAL A 319 7.00 19.22 -18.91
CA VAL A 319 6.69 17.78 -18.68
C VAL A 319 5.22 17.46 -18.92
N ALA A 320 4.30 18.36 -18.54
CA ALA A 320 2.87 18.18 -18.76
C ALA A 320 2.49 18.11 -20.25
N GLU A 321 3.19 18.86 -21.11
CA GLU A 321 3.00 18.82 -22.56
C GLU A 321 3.54 17.52 -23.16
N VAL A 322 4.71 17.07 -22.70
CA VAL A 322 5.27 15.76 -23.09
C VAL A 322 4.31 14.63 -22.70
N ALA A 323 3.79 14.66 -21.47
CA ALA A 323 2.80 13.71 -21.00
C ALA A 323 1.54 13.71 -21.90
N ALA A 324 1.04 14.88 -22.31
CA ALA A 324 -0.14 14.98 -23.17
C ALA A 324 0.10 14.41 -24.58
N LEU A 325 1.27 14.69 -25.17
CA LEU A 325 1.66 14.14 -26.48
C LEU A 325 1.80 12.61 -26.41
N ALA A 326 2.44 12.11 -25.34
CA ALA A 326 2.62 10.67 -25.13
C ALA A 326 1.27 9.95 -24.90
N ARG A 327 0.31 10.55 -24.15
CA ARG A 327 -1.08 10.02 -24.01
C ARG A 327 -1.76 9.90 -25.38
N THR A 328 -1.65 10.95 -26.20
CA THR A 328 -2.26 10.94 -27.53
C THR A 328 -1.71 9.80 -28.38
N PHE A 329 -0.39 9.68 -28.46
CA PHE A 329 0.25 8.60 -29.22
C PHE A 329 -0.06 7.22 -28.64
N ALA A 330 -0.01 7.06 -27.32
CA ALA A 330 -0.35 5.80 -26.64
C ALA A 330 -1.79 5.36 -26.93
N GLY A 331 -2.76 6.26 -26.82
CA GLY A 331 -4.19 5.98 -27.00
C GLY A 331 -4.64 5.88 -28.47
N THR A 332 -3.77 6.19 -29.43
CA THR A 332 -4.11 6.13 -30.87
C THR A 332 -3.19 5.19 -31.63
N ASP A 333 -2.12 5.71 -32.20
CA ASP A 333 -1.20 4.97 -33.10
C ASP A 333 -0.63 3.72 -32.45
N TYR A 334 -0.18 3.82 -31.21
CA TYR A 334 0.43 2.69 -30.51
C TYR A 334 -0.60 1.61 -30.16
N THR A 335 -1.78 2.00 -29.69
CA THR A 335 -2.90 1.07 -29.45
C THR A 335 -3.27 0.31 -30.73
N LEU A 336 -3.42 1.01 -31.87
CA LEU A 336 -3.74 0.39 -33.13
C LEU A 336 -2.63 -0.56 -33.62
N ALA A 337 -1.37 -0.17 -33.45
CA ALA A 337 -0.22 -1.00 -33.81
C ALA A 337 -0.17 -2.30 -32.98
N LEU A 338 -0.38 -2.20 -31.66
CA LEU A 338 -0.42 -3.38 -30.78
C LEU A 338 -1.60 -4.31 -31.10
N ALA A 339 -2.77 -3.75 -31.42
CA ALA A 339 -3.96 -4.52 -31.81
C ALA A 339 -3.77 -5.29 -33.13
N ARG A 340 -3.01 -4.72 -34.10
CA ARG A 340 -2.67 -5.40 -35.36
C ARG A 340 -1.60 -6.48 -35.18
N GLY A 341 -0.78 -6.41 -34.14
CA GLY A 341 0.20 -7.43 -33.77
C GLY A 341 1.08 -7.88 -34.93
N ASP A 342 1.09 -9.18 -35.22
CA ASP A 342 1.96 -9.77 -36.27
C ASP A 342 1.53 -9.37 -37.68
N THR A 343 0.31 -8.88 -37.89
CA THR A 343 -0.19 -8.42 -39.20
C THR A 343 0.20 -6.98 -39.52
N LEU A 344 0.88 -6.27 -38.59
CA LEU A 344 1.33 -4.91 -38.82
C LEU A 344 2.41 -4.89 -39.91
N PRO A 345 2.26 -4.09 -41.01
CA PRO A 345 3.25 -3.98 -42.06
C PRO A 345 4.64 -3.55 -41.55
N ALA A 346 5.71 -4.05 -42.16
CA ALA A 346 7.07 -3.77 -41.72
C ALA A 346 7.41 -2.26 -41.67
N ALA A 347 6.98 -1.50 -42.68
CA ALA A 347 7.17 -0.05 -42.72
C ALA A 347 6.48 0.66 -41.55
N GLU A 348 5.25 0.24 -41.24
CA GLU A 348 4.48 0.79 -40.12
C GLU A 348 5.12 0.42 -38.77
N LYS A 349 5.58 -0.84 -38.62
CA LYS A 349 6.32 -1.29 -37.43
C LYS A 349 7.57 -0.44 -37.19
N GLN A 350 8.31 -0.09 -38.25
CA GLN A 350 9.48 0.80 -38.16
C GLN A 350 9.09 2.23 -37.73
N ARG A 351 8.01 2.78 -38.31
CA ARG A 351 7.48 4.09 -37.93
C ARG A 351 7.11 4.15 -36.44
N ILE A 352 6.35 3.17 -35.96
CA ILE A 352 5.94 3.09 -34.56
C ILE A 352 7.16 2.90 -33.65
N ALA A 353 8.13 2.05 -34.01
CA ALA A 353 9.36 1.89 -33.23
C ALA A 353 10.18 3.18 -33.14
N ALA A 354 10.22 4.00 -34.21
CA ALA A 354 10.89 5.30 -34.20
C ALA A 354 10.17 6.30 -33.25
N GLU A 355 8.84 6.35 -33.27
CA GLU A 355 8.08 7.20 -32.36
C GLU A 355 8.20 6.75 -30.90
N LEU A 356 8.17 5.43 -30.61
CA LEU A 356 8.44 4.90 -29.27
C LEU A 356 9.84 5.31 -28.79
N SER A 357 10.86 5.20 -29.66
CA SER A 357 12.22 5.65 -29.36
C SER A 357 12.27 7.15 -29.05
N ARG A 358 11.56 7.95 -29.82
CA ARG A 358 11.47 9.40 -29.62
C ARG A 358 10.86 9.79 -28.28
N PHE A 359 9.82 9.06 -27.82
CA PHE A 359 9.15 9.33 -26.54
C PHE A 359 9.86 8.74 -25.33
N THR A 360 10.68 7.69 -25.50
CA THR A 360 11.21 6.95 -24.36
C THR A 360 12.73 7.02 -24.22
N GLY A 361 13.43 7.56 -25.21
CA GLY A 361 14.89 7.57 -25.23
C GLY A 361 15.55 6.20 -25.49
N LEU A 362 14.77 5.12 -25.52
CA LEU A 362 15.30 3.79 -25.81
C LEU A 362 15.49 3.59 -27.32
N PRO A 363 16.50 2.80 -27.76
CA PRO A 363 16.75 2.59 -29.20
C PRO A 363 15.57 1.95 -29.93
N ALA A 364 15.20 2.45 -31.11
CA ALA A 364 14.15 1.87 -31.96
C ALA A 364 14.40 0.37 -32.27
N LYS A 365 15.67 -0.03 -32.36
CA LYS A 365 16.08 -1.43 -32.52
C LYS A 365 15.55 -2.32 -31.39
N LEU A 366 15.57 -1.84 -30.15
CA LEU A 366 15.04 -2.58 -28.99
C LEU A 366 13.54 -2.83 -29.16
N TYR A 367 12.78 -1.81 -29.55
CA TYR A 367 11.33 -1.95 -29.82
C TYR A 367 11.04 -2.94 -30.94
N LEU A 368 11.82 -2.92 -32.02
CA LEU A 368 11.67 -3.90 -33.11
C LEU A 368 11.97 -5.33 -32.63
N GLN A 369 13.02 -5.54 -31.84
CA GLN A 369 13.37 -6.83 -31.24
C GLN A 369 12.30 -7.35 -30.27
N ARG A 370 11.66 -6.45 -29.52
CA ARG A 370 10.61 -6.73 -28.53
C ARG A 370 9.19 -6.65 -29.13
N ARG A 371 9.05 -6.62 -30.46
CA ARG A 371 7.73 -6.54 -31.15
C ARG A 371 6.90 -5.37 -30.64
N LEU A 372 7.54 -4.21 -30.45
CA LEU A 372 6.99 -2.96 -29.91
C LEU A 372 6.58 -3.01 -28.41
N ARG A 373 6.91 -4.07 -27.69
CA ARG A 373 6.53 -4.29 -26.29
C ARG A 373 7.73 -4.24 -25.37
N VAL A 374 7.85 -3.15 -24.61
CA VAL A 374 8.86 -2.95 -23.56
C VAL A 374 8.14 -2.89 -22.22
N SER A 375 8.49 -3.81 -21.32
CA SER A 375 7.96 -3.82 -19.96
C SER A 375 8.60 -2.75 -19.09
N ASP A 376 8.00 -2.49 -17.92
CA ASP A 376 8.57 -1.61 -16.89
C ASP A 376 9.96 -2.05 -16.46
N ALA A 377 10.16 -3.33 -16.13
CA ALA A 377 11.43 -3.90 -15.72
C ALA A 377 12.52 -3.67 -16.78
N LEU A 378 12.17 -3.84 -18.06
CA LEU A 378 13.11 -3.57 -19.15
C LEU A 378 13.39 -2.07 -19.32
N PHE A 379 12.38 -1.21 -19.11
CA PHE A 379 12.54 0.23 -19.23
C PHE A 379 13.45 0.78 -18.13
N PHE A 380 13.15 0.51 -16.83
CA PHE A 380 13.95 1.06 -15.75
C PHE A 380 15.37 0.51 -15.69
N SER A 381 15.61 -0.68 -16.23
CA SER A 381 16.95 -1.24 -16.35
C SER A 381 17.72 -0.75 -17.60
N SER A 382 17.05 -0.20 -18.62
CA SER A 382 17.68 0.13 -19.91
C SER A 382 17.96 1.62 -20.10
N LEU A 383 17.16 2.52 -19.52
CA LEU A 383 17.23 3.96 -19.85
C LEU A 383 18.60 4.59 -19.54
N LEU A 384 19.18 4.22 -18.40
CA LEU A 384 20.49 4.76 -17.95
C LEU A 384 21.60 3.69 -17.99
N ARG A 385 21.45 2.68 -18.84
CA ARG A 385 22.40 1.58 -18.94
C ARG A 385 23.81 2.06 -19.29
N ASP A 386 23.93 3.06 -20.18
CA ASP A 386 25.22 3.61 -20.57
C ASP A 386 25.94 4.37 -19.44
N GLU A 387 25.23 4.65 -18.34
CA GLU A 387 25.73 5.24 -17.11
C GLU A 387 25.95 4.22 -15.99
N ASP A 388 25.78 2.92 -16.27
CA ASP A 388 25.77 1.83 -15.29
C ASP A 388 24.79 2.06 -14.11
N LYS A 389 23.62 2.66 -14.42
CA LYS A 389 22.57 2.96 -13.44
C LYS A 389 21.27 2.25 -13.76
N ILE A 390 20.48 2.07 -12.70
CA ILE A 390 19.06 1.67 -12.76
C ILE A 390 18.18 2.79 -12.23
N LEU A 391 16.93 2.82 -12.67
CA LEU A 391 15.89 3.72 -12.15
C LEU A 391 15.14 3.10 -10.99
N GLY A 392 14.64 3.93 -10.07
CA GLY A 392 13.66 3.53 -9.10
C GLY A 392 12.30 3.22 -9.75
N ARG A 393 11.66 2.13 -9.32
CA ARG A 393 10.33 1.75 -9.79
C ARG A 393 9.24 2.60 -9.13
N TYR A 394 9.37 2.87 -7.84
CA TYR A 394 8.42 3.75 -7.14
C TYR A 394 8.62 5.23 -7.49
N ASP A 395 9.85 5.66 -7.74
CA ASP A 395 10.11 7.01 -8.19
C ASP A 395 11.30 7.01 -9.17
N ALA A 396 10.97 7.13 -10.42
CA ALA A 396 11.97 7.05 -11.49
C ALA A 396 12.91 8.26 -11.57
N ARG A 397 12.79 9.26 -10.70
CA ARG A 397 13.78 10.32 -10.50
C ARG A 397 15.01 9.80 -9.76
N PHE A 398 14.80 8.79 -8.88
CA PHE A 398 15.89 8.15 -8.14
C PHE A 398 16.65 7.18 -9.02
N THR A 399 17.95 7.16 -8.83
CA THR A 399 18.85 6.25 -9.56
C THR A 399 19.84 5.61 -8.60
N GLY A 400 20.27 4.41 -8.92
CA GLY A 400 21.33 3.74 -8.19
C GLY A 400 22.30 3.01 -9.12
N PRO A 401 23.50 2.67 -8.65
CA PRO A 401 24.44 1.87 -9.42
C PRO A 401 23.87 0.47 -9.64
N ARG A 402 24.22 -0.14 -10.77
CA ARG A 402 23.95 -1.55 -11.00
C ARG A 402 24.74 -2.41 -10.03
N TYR A 403 24.10 -3.47 -9.56
CA TYR A 403 24.78 -4.44 -8.70
C TYR A 403 25.90 -5.17 -9.47
N GLU A 404 25.63 -5.53 -10.73
CA GLU A 404 26.61 -6.11 -11.67
C GLU A 404 26.73 -5.21 -12.92
N PRO A 405 27.75 -4.33 -12.97
CA PRO A 405 27.97 -3.46 -14.13
C PRO A 405 28.13 -4.22 -15.44
N GLY A 406 27.57 -3.70 -16.51
CA GLY A 406 27.70 -4.25 -17.86
C GLY A 406 26.83 -5.49 -18.16
N THR A 407 26.09 -6.03 -17.19
CA THR A 407 25.15 -7.14 -17.42
C THR A 407 23.78 -6.67 -17.90
N ASP A 408 22.99 -7.57 -18.50
CA ASP A 408 21.56 -7.33 -18.64
C ASP A 408 20.93 -7.43 -17.24
N ALA A 409 20.17 -6.39 -16.82
CA ALA A 409 19.56 -6.36 -15.51
C ALA A 409 18.77 -7.65 -15.25
N SER A 410 19.06 -8.27 -14.13
CA SER A 410 18.18 -9.30 -13.58
C SER A 410 17.01 -8.64 -12.83
N SER A 411 15.93 -9.36 -12.67
CA SER A 411 14.80 -8.97 -11.80
C SER A 411 15.19 -8.82 -10.32
N ASP A 412 16.41 -9.12 -9.96
CA ASP A 412 16.93 -9.23 -8.60
C ASP A 412 17.75 -8.00 -8.17
N GLU A 413 17.81 -6.97 -9.00
CA GLU A 413 18.39 -5.70 -8.58
C GLU A 413 17.45 -4.97 -7.60
N TYR A 414 18.03 -4.23 -6.65
CA TYR A 414 17.29 -3.43 -5.67
C TYR A 414 16.55 -2.25 -6.32
N ASP A 415 15.57 -1.67 -5.61
CA ASP A 415 14.89 -0.44 -6.01
C ASP A 415 15.51 0.77 -5.32
N PRO A 416 16.24 1.66 -6.04
CA PRO A 416 16.86 2.85 -5.45
C PRO A 416 15.86 3.78 -4.75
N SER A 417 14.61 3.82 -5.20
CA SER A 417 13.57 4.68 -4.61
C SER A 417 12.99 4.11 -3.31
N ASP A 418 12.97 2.80 -3.15
CA ASP A 418 12.58 2.14 -1.89
C ASP A 418 13.67 2.31 -0.83
N GLU A 419 14.93 2.05 -1.21
CA GLU A 419 16.09 2.22 -0.33
C GLU A 419 16.24 3.66 0.20
N ALA A 420 15.86 4.65 -0.62
CA ALA A 420 15.94 6.05 -0.23
C ALA A 420 15.03 6.42 0.95
N VAL A 421 13.99 5.65 1.26
CA VAL A 421 12.99 6.01 2.26
C VAL A 421 12.83 4.99 3.38
N THR A 422 13.07 3.71 3.12
CA THR A 422 12.83 2.62 4.08
C THR A 422 13.59 2.81 5.38
N GLY A 423 14.89 3.12 5.32
CA GLY A 423 15.71 3.34 6.51
C GLY A 423 15.24 4.51 7.38
N PRO A 424 15.11 5.73 6.83
CA PRO A 424 14.61 6.88 7.59
C PRO A 424 13.24 6.68 8.22
N LEU A 425 12.27 6.13 7.45
CA LEU A 425 10.90 5.95 7.93
C LEU A 425 10.84 4.90 9.05
N THR A 426 11.53 3.77 8.87
CA THR A 426 11.58 2.70 9.88
C THR A 426 12.22 3.17 11.18
N ALA A 427 13.35 3.87 11.09
CA ALA A 427 14.02 4.37 12.29
C ALA A 427 13.18 5.44 13.02
N ALA A 428 12.63 6.40 12.27
CA ALA A 428 11.80 7.46 12.83
C ALA A 428 10.52 6.88 13.47
N PHE A 429 9.85 5.91 12.85
CA PHE A 429 8.65 5.29 13.40
C PHE A 429 8.95 4.51 14.70
N ASN A 430 9.99 3.67 14.72
CA ASN A 430 10.31 2.88 15.90
C ASN A 430 10.72 3.75 17.10
N ASP A 431 11.40 4.88 16.86
CA ASP A 431 11.68 5.86 17.89
C ASP A 431 10.39 6.56 18.36
N TYR A 432 9.59 7.03 17.42
CA TYR A 432 8.37 7.79 17.68
C TYR A 432 7.33 7.00 18.48
N VAL A 433 7.04 5.76 18.05
CA VAL A 433 6.02 4.93 18.68
C VAL A 433 6.34 4.62 20.14
N ARG A 434 7.61 4.40 20.48
CA ARG A 434 8.05 4.13 21.85
C ARG A 434 8.23 5.41 22.67
N ARG A 435 8.95 6.39 22.13
CA ARG A 435 9.37 7.56 22.89
C ARG A 435 8.29 8.62 23.06
N GLU A 436 7.52 8.90 22.01
CA GLU A 436 6.48 9.93 22.04
C GLU A 436 5.08 9.34 22.25
N LEU A 437 4.71 8.28 21.51
CA LEU A 437 3.40 7.64 21.64
C LEU A 437 3.31 6.69 22.85
N LYS A 438 4.42 6.37 23.52
CA LYS A 438 4.46 5.51 24.72
C LYS A 438 3.82 4.14 24.52
N PHE A 439 3.84 3.63 23.32
CA PHE A 439 3.39 2.28 22.99
C PHE A 439 4.60 1.35 22.87
N GLU A 440 4.60 0.29 23.69
CA GLU A 440 5.68 -0.68 23.75
C GLU A 440 5.26 -2.02 23.16
N SER A 441 6.10 -2.57 22.31
CA SER A 441 5.95 -3.90 21.73
C SER A 441 7.32 -4.48 21.40
N ASP A 442 7.52 -5.77 21.69
CA ASP A 442 8.75 -6.49 21.39
C ASP A 442 8.66 -7.29 20.08
N ILE A 443 7.45 -7.38 19.48
CA ILE A 443 7.33 -7.96 18.15
C ILE A 443 7.88 -6.98 17.10
N PRO A 444 8.48 -7.47 16.00
CA PRO A 444 8.93 -6.62 14.91
C PRO A 444 7.77 -5.82 14.31
N TYR A 445 8.05 -4.55 13.97
CA TYR A 445 7.15 -3.76 13.14
C TYR A 445 7.41 -4.09 11.67
N GLU A 446 6.50 -4.84 11.06
CA GLU A 446 6.60 -5.28 9.68
C GLU A 446 6.17 -4.17 8.72
N THR A 447 7.14 -3.41 8.20
CA THR A 447 6.88 -2.34 7.23
C THR A 447 6.28 -2.89 5.96
N THR A 448 6.81 -4.04 5.51
CA THR A 448 6.29 -4.85 4.41
C THR A 448 6.47 -6.33 4.77
N TRP A 449 5.44 -7.12 4.61
CA TRP A 449 5.45 -8.55 4.87
C TRP A 449 5.01 -9.34 3.65
N ASP A 450 5.65 -10.48 3.39
CA ASP A 450 5.20 -11.41 2.35
C ASP A 450 3.92 -12.11 2.80
N VAL A 451 2.81 -11.71 2.21
CA VAL A 451 1.47 -12.27 2.45
C VAL A 451 1.07 -13.29 1.38
N SER A 452 2.02 -13.80 0.63
CA SER A 452 1.78 -14.81 -0.41
C SER A 452 1.41 -16.18 0.16
N PRO A 453 0.54 -16.95 -0.51
CA PRO A 453 -0.21 -16.58 -1.70
C PRO A 453 -1.36 -15.63 -1.35
N TRP A 454 -1.45 -14.49 -2.06
CA TRP A 454 -2.58 -13.59 -1.90
C TRP A 454 -3.77 -14.08 -2.73
N ASN A 455 -4.94 -14.20 -2.09
CA ASN A 455 -6.16 -14.60 -2.76
C ASN A 455 -6.81 -13.39 -3.44
N PHE A 456 -6.60 -13.25 -4.74
CA PHE A 456 -7.27 -12.20 -5.52
C PHE A 456 -8.75 -12.48 -5.80
N GLY A 457 -9.28 -13.63 -5.34
CA GLY A 457 -10.67 -14.05 -5.50
C GLY A 457 -11.01 -14.53 -6.92
N ASP A 458 -12.30 -14.76 -7.15
CA ASP A 458 -12.82 -15.12 -8.47
C ASP A 458 -12.83 -13.87 -9.35
N ALA A 459 -11.68 -13.52 -9.91
CA ALA A 459 -11.59 -12.47 -10.91
C ALA A 459 -12.26 -12.98 -12.19
N GLY A 460 -13.54 -12.69 -12.37
CA GLY A 460 -14.31 -13.12 -13.55
C GLY A 460 -13.70 -12.64 -14.88
N SER A 461 -12.84 -11.62 -14.84
CA SER A 461 -12.04 -11.11 -15.96
C SER A 461 -10.62 -11.70 -16.04
N GLY A 462 -10.23 -12.58 -15.12
CA GLY A 462 -8.85 -13.09 -14.98
C GLY A 462 -7.92 -12.19 -14.17
N PHE A 463 -8.33 -10.96 -13.83
CA PHE A 463 -7.56 -9.99 -13.05
C PHE A 463 -8.42 -9.35 -11.95
N PRO A 464 -7.86 -9.05 -10.75
CA PRO A 464 -8.56 -8.28 -9.73
C PRO A 464 -8.96 -6.91 -10.26
N ASN A 465 -10.23 -6.53 -10.03
CA ASN A 465 -10.76 -5.26 -10.49
C ASN A 465 -11.83 -4.75 -9.52
N THR A 466 -11.55 -3.64 -8.84
CA THR A 466 -12.48 -2.97 -7.91
C THR A 466 -13.06 -1.67 -8.48
N ALA A 467 -12.78 -1.35 -9.74
CA ALA A 467 -13.39 -0.19 -10.41
C ALA A 467 -14.91 -0.33 -10.51
N ASP A 468 -15.43 -1.57 -10.65
CA ASP A 468 -16.86 -1.83 -10.65
C ASP A 468 -17.50 -1.61 -9.27
N ASP A 469 -16.80 -1.96 -8.19
CA ASP A 469 -17.27 -1.70 -6.82
C ASP A 469 -17.33 -0.18 -6.56
N LEU A 470 -16.31 0.57 -7.00
CA LEU A 470 -16.31 2.03 -6.93
C LEU A 470 -17.47 2.62 -7.73
N ARG A 471 -17.70 2.13 -8.96
CA ARG A 471 -18.84 2.53 -9.80
C ARG A 471 -20.18 2.31 -9.11
N LYS A 472 -20.39 1.12 -8.52
CA LYS A 472 -21.61 0.77 -7.75
C LYS A 472 -21.81 1.72 -6.58
N ALA A 473 -20.74 1.99 -5.82
CA ALA A 473 -20.78 2.89 -4.68
C ALA A 473 -21.15 4.33 -5.10
N MET A 474 -20.52 4.85 -6.16
CA MET A 474 -20.82 6.18 -6.70
C MET A 474 -22.25 6.30 -7.25
N THR A 475 -22.73 5.23 -7.88
CA THR A 475 -24.12 5.19 -8.40
C THR A 475 -25.15 5.25 -7.29
N ARG A 476 -24.91 4.55 -6.17
CA ARG A 476 -25.82 4.52 -5.01
C ARG A 476 -25.64 5.73 -4.09
N ASN A 477 -24.46 6.37 -4.12
CA ASN A 477 -24.14 7.56 -3.35
C ASN A 477 -23.73 8.71 -4.30
N PRO A 478 -24.69 9.47 -4.85
CA PRO A 478 -24.41 10.53 -5.82
C PRO A 478 -23.64 11.73 -5.21
N TYR A 479 -23.41 11.73 -3.90
CA TYR A 479 -22.64 12.74 -3.18
C TYR A 479 -21.19 12.34 -2.92
N LEU A 480 -20.84 11.08 -3.17
CA LEU A 480 -19.48 10.55 -2.98
C LEU A 480 -18.50 11.25 -3.93
N LYS A 481 -17.47 11.88 -3.36
CA LYS A 481 -16.40 12.52 -4.12
C LYS A 481 -15.18 11.61 -4.21
N ILE A 482 -14.58 11.54 -5.39
CA ILE A 482 -13.37 10.76 -5.66
C ILE A 482 -12.26 11.70 -6.10
N TRP A 483 -11.10 11.55 -5.47
CA TRP A 483 -9.89 12.26 -5.84
C TRP A 483 -8.78 11.26 -6.16
N VAL A 484 -8.36 11.23 -7.42
CA VAL A 484 -7.26 10.42 -7.91
C VAL A 484 -6.02 11.29 -8.01
N THR A 485 -4.97 10.95 -7.29
CA THR A 485 -3.69 11.63 -7.37
C THR A 485 -2.72 10.78 -8.17
N CYS A 486 -2.09 11.39 -9.15
CA CYS A 486 -1.19 10.76 -10.10
C CYS A 486 0.17 11.45 -10.11
N SER A 487 1.22 10.70 -10.34
CA SER A 487 2.58 11.22 -10.44
C SER A 487 3.21 10.89 -11.79
N TYR A 488 4.00 11.82 -12.33
CA TYR A 488 4.58 11.66 -13.67
C TYR A 488 5.68 10.59 -13.71
N TYR A 489 6.38 10.36 -12.59
CA TYR A 489 7.54 9.47 -12.52
C TYR A 489 7.27 8.17 -11.76
N ASP A 490 6.00 7.83 -11.61
CA ASP A 490 5.54 6.56 -11.01
C ASP A 490 5.57 5.44 -12.07
N LEU A 491 6.44 4.45 -11.86
CA LEU A 491 6.54 3.24 -12.68
C LEU A 491 5.95 2.00 -11.98
N ALA A 492 5.34 2.17 -10.80
CA ALA A 492 4.60 1.11 -10.13
C ALA A 492 3.11 1.12 -10.50
N THR A 493 2.50 2.32 -10.56
CA THR A 493 1.09 2.53 -10.93
C THR A 493 0.96 3.74 -11.85
N PRO A 494 1.23 3.57 -13.16
CA PRO A 494 1.37 4.67 -14.09
C PRO A 494 0.06 5.44 -14.27
N PHE A 495 0.17 6.76 -14.29
CA PHE A 495 -0.99 7.67 -14.29
C PHE A 495 -1.98 7.44 -15.44
N PHE A 496 -1.49 7.10 -16.63
CA PHE A 496 -2.36 6.91 -17.79
C PHE A 496 -3.15 5.59 -17.70
N ALA A 497 -2.61 4.57 -17.04
CA ALA A 497 -3.38 3.36 -16.73
C ALA A 497 -4.56 3.68 -15.80
N ALA A 498 -4.35 4.47 -14.75
CA ALA A 498 -5.43 4.92 -13.86
C ALA A 498 -6.49 5.75 -14.59
N GLU A 499 -6.08 6.65 -15.49
CA GLU A 499 -6.98 7.44 -16.35
C GLU A 499 -7.85 6.54 -17.23
N ASN A 500 -7.25 5.54 -17.89
CA ASN A 500 -7.96 4.60 -18.76
C ASN A 500 -8.97 3.74 -18.02
N VAL A 501 -8.62 3.25 -16.82
CA VAL A 501 -9.54 2.47 -15.98
C VAL A 501 -10.73 3.34 -15.58
N VAL A 502 -10.50 4.55 -15.11
CA VAL A 502 -11.59 5.48 -14.72
C VAL A 502 -12.44 5.89 -15.91
N ALA A 503 -11.84 6.13 -17.08
CA ALA A 503 -12.59 6.44 -18.31
C ALA A 503 -13.50 5.28 -18.74
N SER A 504 -13.10 4.05 -18.42
CA SER A 504 -13.84 2.82 -18.77
C SER A 504 -14.90 2.41 -17.72
N MET A 505 -15.06 3.14 -16.62
CA MET A 505 -16.05 2.83 -15.57
C MET A 505 -17.50 3.02 -16.01
N ASN A 506 -17.76 3.57 -17.19
CA ASN A 506 -19.09 3.79 -17.73
C ASN A 506 -20.03 4.59 -16.80
N LEU A 507 -19.49 5.68 -16.23
CA LEU A 507 -20.24 6.59 -15.37
C LEU A 507 -21.07 7.56 -16.20
N ASP A 508 -22.29 7.88 -15.73
CA ASP A 508 -23.05 9.00 -16.30
C ASP A 508 -22.33 10.34 -16.00
N ALA A 509 -22.68 11.38 -16.77
CA ALA A 509 -22.01 12.68 -16.68
C ALA A 509 -22.07 13.31 -15.29
N ALA A 510 -23.18 13.16 -14.56
CA ALA A 510 -23.36 13.74 -13.24
C ALA A 510 -22.52 13.01 -12.17
N THR A 511 -22.44 11.70 -12.27
CA THR A 511 -21.57 10.88 -11.40
C THR A 511 -20.10 11.11 -11.73
N ARG A 512 -19.74 11.19 -13.03
CA ARG A 512 -18.37 11.50 -13.47
C ARG A 512 -17.86 12.85 -12.96
N ALA A 513 -18.72 13.84 -12.82
CA ALA A 513 -18.37 15.16 -12.29
C ALA A 513 -17.91 15.15 -10.81
N ASN A 514 -18.16 14.06 -10.07
CA ASN A 514 -17.68 13.88 -8.71
C ASN A 514 -16.26 13.33 -8.63
N LEU A 515 -15.62 13.02 -9.76
CA LEU A 515 -14.29 12.46 -9.83
C LEU A 515 -13.32 13.46 -10.45
N ARG A 516 -12.21 13.72 -9.76
CA ARG A 516 -11.13 14.61 -10.22
C ARG A 516 -9.77 13.94 -10.19
N PHE A 517 -8.88 14.41 -11.06
CA PHE A 517 -7.46 14.04 -11.08
C PHE A 517 -6.59 15.23 -10.72
N THR A 518 -5.47 14.96 -10.05
CA THR A 518 -4.36 15.90 -9.89
C THR A 518 -3.04 15.20 -10.19
N TYR A 519 -2.07 15.98 -10.70
CA TYR A 519 -0.78 15.46 -11.14
C TYR A 519 0.36 16.14 -10.38
N TYR A 520 1.40 15.34 -10.09
CA TYR A 520 2.56 15.75 -9.33
C TYR A 520 3.85 15.39 -10.06
N GLU A 521 4.84 16.26 -9.98
CA GLU A 521 6.20 16.02 -10.48
C GLU A 521 7.00 15.21 -9.46
N ALA A 522 6.56 14.00 -9.20
CA ALA A 522 7.05 13.08 -8.19
C ALA A 522 6.81 11.63 -8.64
N GLY A 523 7.20 10.67 -7.83
CA GLY A 523 6.91 9.25 -8.01
C GLY A 523 5.71 8.75 -7.22
N HIS A 524 5.68 7.46 -6.94
CA HIS A 524 4.60 6.71 -6.28
C HIS A 524 4.22 7.32 -4.93
N MET A 525 5.20 7.57 -4.08
CA MET A 525 5.07 8.26 -2.81
C MET A 525 5.25 9.78 -3.03
N LEU A 526 4.29 10.41 -3.71
CA LEU A 526 4.37 11.83 -4.12
C LEU A 526 4.73 12.78 -2.97
N TYR A 527 4.40 12.43 -1.77
CA TYR A 527 4.55 13.23 -0.55
C TYR A 527 5.96 13.25 0.04
N ILE A 528 6.90 12.39 -0.41
CA ILE A 528 8.31 12.48 0.00
C ILE A 528 8.98 13.72 -0.62
N HIS A 529 8.54 14.14 -1.80
CA HIS A 529 8.98 15.36 -2.47
C HIS A 529 8.29 16.58 -1.82
N GLN A 530 9.08 17.47 -1.20
CA GLN A 530 8.56 18.57 -0.39
C GLN A 530 7.57 19.50 -1.15
N PRO A 531 7.85 19.96 -2.40
CA PRO A 531 6.88 20.76 -3.15
C PRO A 531 5.57 20.02 -3.43
N SER A 532 5.65 18.72 -3.75
CA SER A 532 4.47 17.89 -3.99
C SER A 532 3.67 17.67 -2.71
N ARG A 533 4.31 17.48 -1.56
CA ARG A 533 3.65 17.36 -0.27
C ARG A 533 2.88 18.63 0.11
N ALA A 534 3.49 19.79 -0.09
CA ALA A 534 2.81 21.07 0.15
C ALA A 534 1.58 21.27 -0.75
N LYS A 535 1.72 20.95 -2.05
CA LYS A 535 0.61 20.93 -3.01
C LYS A 535 -0.47 19.92 -2.61
N PHE A 536 -0.09 18.73 -2.16
CA PHE A 536 -1.01 17.66 -1.74
C PHE A 536 -1.88 18.11 -0.57
N LYS A 537 -1.31 18.83 0.43
CA LYS A 537 -2.08 19.44 1.53
C LYS A 537 -3.07 20.49 1.02
N ALA A 538 -2.66 21.36 0.10
CA ALA A 538 -3.56 22.37 -0.48
C ALA A 538 -4.69 21.74 -1.28
N ASP A 539 -4.38 20.74 -2.12
CA ASP A 539 -5.36 20.01 -2.91
C ASP A 539 -6.34 19.20 -2.01
N PHE A 540 -5.88 18.71 -0.85
CA PHE A 540 -6.74 18.07 0.15
C PHE A 540 -7.76 19.05 0.71
N GLY A 541 -7.34 20.26 1.09
CA GLY A 541 -8.26 21.29 1.58
C GLY A 541 -9.37 21.60 0.57
N ALA A 542 -9.00 21.74 -0.71
CA ALA A 542 -9.97 21.95 -1.78
C ALA A 542 -10.90 20.73 -2.00
N PHE A 543 -10.36 19.52 -1.89
CA PHE A 543 -11.16 18.29 -1.95
C PHE A 543 -12.13 18.18 -0.78
N LEU A 544 -11.65 18.40 0.43
CA LEU A 544 -12.46 18.30 1.63
C LEU A 544 -13.61 19.30 1.61
N HIS A 545 -13.33 20.54 1.21
CA HIS A 545 -14.37 21.56 1.03
C HIS A 545 -15.47 21.11 0.05
N ASP A 546 -15.11 20.50 -1.08
CA ASP A 546 -16.09 19.98 -2.05
C ASP A 546 -16.84 18.74 -1.51
N ALA A 547 -16.14 17.83 -0.83
CA ALA A 547 -16.74 16.62 -0.25
C ALA A 547 -17.71 16.91 0.91
N LEU A 548 -17.53 18.04 1.61
CA LEU A 548 -18.37 18.44 2.74
C LEU A 548 -19.43 19.48 2.38
N ARG A 549 -19.37 20.02 1.17
CA ARG A 549 -20.33 21.02 0.73
C ARG A 549 -21.74 20.43 0.71
N GLN A 550 -22.68 21.05 1.45
CA GLN A 550 -24.08 20.69 1.39
C GLN A 550 -24.60 20.95 -0.02
N GLN A 551 -24.89 19.90 -0.76
CA GLN A 551 -25.54 20.01 -2.06
C GLN A 551 -27.05 20.04 -1.85
N PRO A 552 -27.80 20.82 -2.66
CA PRO A 552 -29.25 20.74 -2.64
C PRO A 552 -29.67 19.30 -2.97
N VAL A 553 -30.71 18.84 -2.25
CA VAL A 553 -31.25 17.49 -2.49
C VAL A 553 -31.60 17.38 -3.98
N ARG A 554 -30.97 16.44 -4.69
CA ARG A 554 -31.34 16.16 -6.08
C ARG A 554 -32.77 15.64 -6.07
N SER A 555 -33.70 16.46 -6.52
CA SER A 555 -35.06 15.97 -6.76
C SER A 555 -34.97 14.86 -7.82
N ALA A 556 -35.54 13.70 -7.53
CA ALA A 556 -35.71 12.68 -8.56
C ALA A 556 -36.45 13.35 -9.71
N ALA A 557 -35.79 13.47 -10.86
CA ALA A 557 -36.49 13.78 -12.10
C ALA A 557 -37.49 12.62 -12.32
N ARG A 558 -38.78 12.95 -12.21
CA ARG A 558 -39.89 12.01 -12.48
C ARG A 558 -39.91 11.65 -13.96
#